data_60c85ecc745a3df22b7fe7ace795ea77
#
_entry.id   60c85ecc745a3df22b7fe7ace795ea77
#
_cell.length_a   1.000
_cell.length_b   1.000
_cell.length_c   1.000
_cell.angle_alpha   90.00
_cell.angle_beta   90.00
_cell.angle_gamma   90.00
#
_symmetry.space_group_name_H-M   'P 1'
#
loop_
_entity.id
_entity.type
_entity.pdbx_description
1 polymer ?
#
loop_
_entity_poly.entity_id
_entity_poly.type
_entity_poly.pdbx_seq_one_letter_code
_entity_poly.pdbx_strand_id
1 'polypeptide(L)'
;MNLPRRTILAALPATAGLLGLGACSTGEATAQASSTASSQAPTDAKLALDSAAWRYDADHKVYYQLGLRYVATPQASDYETLGIYVPGAYFTGKDNGNGTYTVTVNASGAVGSFTAATAPTVFPVNTPGYSAQKPPTEYSYDTIKAYMEAGFIYVHAGLRGKDSNSQTYSGNAPWGVADLKAAVRYRRYNSAAVPGDAAKVYVFGHSGGGAQSAVAGASGDSELFAPYLAVLGAATTATNGKALSDAVAGAMCWCPITSLDSANAAYEWNMGQFASSDTRAEGTWTRAYSQDLAAAFPAYLNGLKLTDSQGKPLILESSSQGTFLSGSYYDHLVAVIQKSLNDFLAATTFPYTPSSTEMAGMEPSGGGAPSGTPPSDGGGTPPKGGTPGGGGQGSAESTTYKTVEEYIAFLNSSSQWVTYDASKKTATITGLQGFVASQKNASKDVGAFDGVGRAQTENLVMGSGENKQHFSSLSREVISKGQSRYSGLSGWNKDYGVAAYEKDLGTKDSVGTDMVTRVAMYDPLYYLTQDSKGRGSSTIAPAWRIRTGITQGDTASTVEVNLALALQQAGAGNVDFATIWGQGHTMAELTGTGEENFIAWVTKQAAS
;
A
#
# COMPACT_ATOMS: atom_id res chain seq x y z
N MET A 1 -4.01 -16.19 -57.48
CA MET A 1 -3.97 -17.66 -57.47
C MET A 1 -4.43 -18.17 -56.14
N ASN A 2 -5.47 -19.00 -56.19
CA ASN A 2 -6.31 -19.45 -55.04
C ASN A 2 -5.69 -20.65 -54.29
N LEU A 3 -5.94 -20.65 -52.95
CA LEU A 3 -6.39 -21.79 -52.11
C LEU A 3 -5.34 -22.86 -51.68
N PRO A 4 -5.59 -23.69 -50.64
CA PRO A 4 -6.71 -23.68 -49.64
C PRO A 4 -6.33 -23.95 -48.17
N ARG A 5 -7.34 -23.76 -47.32
CA ARG A 5 -7.48 -24.25 -45.94
C ARG A 5 -7.40 -25.78 -45.83
N ARG A 6 -6.82 -26.31 -44.77
CA ARG A 6 -7.12 -27.67 -44.26
C ARG A 6 -7.40 -27.67 -42.77
N THR A 7 -8.64 -27.96 -42.48
CA THR A 7 -9.21 -28.40 -41.22
C THR A 7 -8.80 -29.86 -40.99
N ILE A 8 -8.35 -30.23 -39.80
CA ILE A 8 -8.30 -31.62 -39.37
C ILE A 8 -9.03 -31.75 -38.03
N LEU A 9 -10.21 -32.37 -38.11
CA LEU A 9 -10.88 -33.06 -36.99
C LEU A 9 -10.18 -34.41 -36.80
N ALA A 10 -9.96 -34.84 -35.57
CA ALA A 10 -9.78 -36.24 -35.26
C ALA A 10 -10.47 -36.61 -33.95
N ALA A 11 -11.23 -37.64 -34.01
CA ALA A 11 -12.20 -38.16 -33.07
C ALA A 11 -11.60 -39.05 -31.99
N LEU A 12 -12.32 -39.15 -30.91
CA LEU A 12 -12.21 -40.15 -29.84
C LEU A 12 -12.50 -41.57 -30.32
N PRO A 13 -12.04 -42.60 -29.61
CA PRO A 13 -12.87 -43.81 -29.46
C PRO A 13 -13.21 -44.10 -28.00
N ALA A 14 -14.49 -44.36 -27.79
CA ALA A 14 -15.05 -45.04 -26.63
C ALA A 14 -14.88 -46.54 -26.79
N THR A 15 -14.54 -47.24 -25.71
CA THR A 15 -14.74 -48.68 -25.62
C THR A 15 -15.47 -49.02 -24.30
N ALA A 16 -16.64 -49.56 -24.51
CA ALA A 16 -17.46 -50.20 -23.47
C ALA A 16 -17.04 -51.70 -23.35
N GLY A 17 -17.07 -52.24 -22.16
CA GLY A 17 -16.96 -53.65 -21.92
C GLY A 17 -17.82 -54.02 -20.71
N LEU A 18 -18.89 -54.76 -20.97
CA LEU A 18 -19.85 -55.33 -20.05
C LEU A 18 -19.45 -56.76 -19.62
N LEU A 19 -20.04 -57.14 -18.45
CA LEU A 19 -20.48 -58.46 -17.99
C LEU A 19 -19.69 -59.14 -16.91
N GLY A 20 -20.44 -59.45 -15.85
CA GLY A 20 -20.15 -60.44 -14.83
C GLY A 20 -21.17 -60.45 -13.68
N LEU A 21 -22.28 -61.13 -13.87
CA LEU A 21 -23.33 -61.40 -12.89
C LEU A 21 -22.84 -62.39 -11.81
N GLY A 22 -23.19 -62.13 -10.55
CA GLY A 22 -23.11 -63.07 -9.45
C GLY A 22 -24.00 -62.64 -8.31
N ALA A 23 -25.18 -63.21 -8.19
CA ALA A 23 -26.13 -63.01 -7.12
C ALA A 23 -25.79 -63.86 -5.90
N CYS A 24 -25.98 -63.34 -4.65
CA CYS A 24 -26.81 -63.93 -3.61
C CYS A 24 -26.77 -63.14 -2.30
N SER A 25 -27.96 -62.78 -1.88
CA SER A 25 -28.63 -62.82 -0.58
C SER A 25 -28.27 -61.87 0.56
N THR A 26 -29.29 -61.08 0.86
CA THR A 26 -29.90 -60.74 2.17
C THR A 26 -29.02 -60.23 3.33
N GLY A 27 -29.32 -59.02 3.70
CA GLY A 27 -28.98 -58.46 4.99
C GLY A 27 -29.22 -56.94 5.00
N GLU A 28 -30.44 -56.50 5.34
CA GLU A 28 -30.72 -55.11 5.68
C GLU A 28 -29.90 -54.71 6.90
N ALA A 29 -29.01 -53.78 6.70
CA ALA A 29 -28.48 -52.95 7.76
C ALA A 29 -28.45 -51.50 7.24
N THR A 30 -29.45 -50.76 7.62
CA THR A 30 -29.49 -49.30 7.51
C THR A 30 -28.32 -48.74 8.32
N ALA A 31 -27.20 -48.46 7.64
CA ALA A 31 -26.14 -47.66 8.18
C ALA A 31 -26.51 -46.20 7.97
N GLN A 32 -27.15 -45.63 8.99
CA GLN A 32 -27.29 -44.18 9.17
C GLN A 32 -25.87 -43.63 9.32
N ALA A 33 -25.37 -42.98 8.27
CA ALA A 33 -24.17 -42.18 8.36
C ALA A 33 -24.50 -40.98 9.25
N SER A 34 -24.31 -41.11 10.54
CA SER A 34 -24.21 -39.98 11.47
C SER A 34 -22.95 -39.22 11.11
N SER A 35 -23.12 -38.16 10.30
CA SER A 35 -22.15 -37.08 10.24
C SER A 35 -22.09 -36.46 11.63
N THR A 36 -21.16 -36.92 12.47
CA THR A 36 -20.70 -36.13 13.60
C THR A 36 -20.03 -34.90 13.04
N ALA A 37 -20.82 -33.85 12.72
CA ALA A 37 -20.33 -32.53 12.70
C ALA A 37 -19.78 -32.26 14.11
N SER A 38 -18.47 -32.33 14.24
CA SER A 38 -17.75 -31.79 15.39
C SER A 38 -18.25 -30.36 15.57
N SER A 39 -19.05 -30.13 16.60
CA SER A 39 -19.42 -28.80 17.03
C SER A 39 -18.17 -28.17 17.65
N GLN A 40 -17.26 -27.69 16.79
CA GLN A 40 -16.26 -26.74 17.19
C GLN A 40 -17.05 -25.52 17.66
N ALA A 41 -16.98 -25.21 18.97
CA ALA A 41 -17.54 -23.98 19.50
C ALA A 41 -17.07 -22.83 18.60
N PRO A 42 -17.95 -21.90 18.19
CA PRO A 42 -17.59 -20.89 17.21
C PRO A 42 -16.31 -20.19 17.70
N THR A 43 -15.25 -20.26 16.90
CA THR A 43 -13.95 -19.60 17.15
C THR A 43 -14.16 -18.13 17.50
N ASP A 44 -15.23 -17.55 16.96
CA ASP A 44 -15.63 -16.16 17.12
C ASP A 44 -16.07 -15.79 18.57
N ALA A 45 -16.55 -16.76 19.38
CA ALA A 45 -16.92 -16.48 20.79
C ALA A 45 -15.73 -15.98 21.65
N LYS A 46 -14.50 -16.32 21.27
CA LYS A 46 -13.28 -15.85 21.94
C LYS A 46 -12.92 -14.40 21.59
N LEU A 47 -13.58 -13.82 20.57
CA LEU A 47 -13.32 -12.48 20.06
C LEU A 47 -14.38 -11.46 20.56
N ALA A 48 -15.31 -11.89 21.40
CA ALA A 48 -16.31 -11.00 21.98
C ALA A 48 -15.64 -9.99 22.94
N LEU A 49 -15.92 -8.71 22.73
CA LEU A 49 -15.45 -7.63 23.57
C LEU A 49 -16.25 -7.60 24.87
N ASP A 50 -15.54 -7.49 26.01
CA ASP A 50 -16.16 -7.37 27.33
C ASP A 50 -16.64 -5.92 27.56
N SER A 51 -17.96 -5.71 27.61
CA SER A 51 -18.57 -4.41 27.87
C SER A 51 -18.36 -3.91 29.30
N ALA A 52 -17.86 -4.73 30.23
CA ALA A 52 -17.55 -4.37 31.61
C ALA A 52 -16.07 -4.02 31.83
N ALA A 53 -15.23 -4.14 30.81
CA ALA A 53 -13.78 -3.92 30.94
C ALA A 53 -13.29 -2.57 30.39
N TRP A 54 -14.18 -1.63 30.14
CA TRP A 54 -13.79 -0.31 29.65
C TRP A 54 -13.12 0.52 30.74
N ARG A 55 -12.09 1.27 30.38
CA ARG A 55 -11.49 2.33 31.18
C ARG A 55 -12.04 3.68 30.73
N TYR A 56 -11.98 4.68 31.59
CA TYR A 56 -12.51 6.00 31.31
C TYR A 56 -11.54 7.10 31.75
N ASP A 57 -11.16 7.94 30.80
CA ASP A 57 -10.49 9.20 31.06
C ASP A 57 -11.56 10.28 31.30
N ALA A 58 -11.70 10.70 32.54
CA ALA A 58 -12.73 11.67 32.95
C ALA A 58 -12.40 13.09 32.50
N ASP A 59 -11.12 13.45 32.41
CA ASP A 59 -10.66 14.78 32.01
C ASP A 59 -10.96 15.06 30.55
N HIS A 60 -10.72 14.06 29.69
CA HIS A 60 -10.92 14.16 28.24
C HIS A 60 -12.20 13.47 27.75
N LYS A 61 -12.93 12.80 28.65
CA LYS A 61 -14.20 12.09 28.35
C LYS A 61 -14.02 11.05 27.23
N VAL A 62 -13.08 10.12 27.40
CA VAL A 62 -12.79 9.05 26.45
C VAL A 62 -12.91 7.70 27.15
N TYR A 63 -13.68 6.78 26.59
CA TYR A 63 -13.63 5.37 26.96
C TYR A 63 -12.63 4.64 26.08
N TYR A 64 -11.89 3.71 26.68
CA TYR A 64 -10.90 2.92 25.94
C TYR A 64 -10.73 1.51 26.49
N GLN A 65 -10.33 0.58 25.62
CA GLN A 65 -9.80 -0.73 25.98
C GLN A 65 -8.52 -0.99 25.18
N LEU A 66 -7.52 -1.57 25.84
CA LEU A 66 -6.22 -1.91 25.24
C LEU A 66 -5.97 -3.41 25.36
N GLY A 67 -5.06 -3.94 24.53
CA GLY A 67 -4.66 -5.34 24.55
C GLY A 67 -5.75 -6.31 24.07
N LEU A 68 -6.72 -5.83 23.33
CA LEU A 68 -7.81 -6.64 22.77
C LEU A 68 -7.30 -7.53 21.65
N ARG A 69 -7.37 -8.84 21.82
CA ARG A 69 -7.01 -9.80 20.76
C ARG A 69 -8.05 -9.75 19.64
N TYR A 70 -7.62 -9.47 18.42
CA TYR A 70 -8.51 -9.42 17.26
C TYR A 70 -8.49 -10.71 16.42
N VAL A 71 -7.71 -11.72 16.83
CA VAL A 71 -7.60 -13.05 16.21
C VAL A 71 -7.74 -14.13 17.28
N ALA A 72 -8.44 -15.22 16.95
CA ALA A 72 -8.67 -16.34 17.89
C ALA A 72 -7.45 -17.25 18.05
N THR A 73 -6.57 -17.27 17.04
CA THR A 73 -5.38 -18.11 16.97
C THR A 73 -4.14 -17.24 16.69
N PRO A 74 -3.67 -16.46 17.69
CA PRO A 74 -2.54 -15.57 17.48
C PRO A 74 -1.30 -16.33 17.00
N GLN A 75 -0.68 -15.84 15.94
CA GLN A 75 0.60 -16.31 15.41
C GLN A 75 1.74 -15.48 15.98
N ALA A 76 1.53 -14.17 16.13
CA ALA A 76 2.48 -13.17 16.61
C ALA A 76 1.85 -12.35 17.75
N SER A 77 1.78 -12.91 18.94
CA SER A 77 1.05 -12.33 20.10
C SER A 77 1.46 -10.90 20.45
N ASP A 78 2.69 -10.50 20.12
CA ASP A 78 3.22 -9.15 20.37
C ASP A 78 2.63 -8.07 19.43
N TYR A 79 1.94 -8.49 18.38
CA TYR A 79 1.36 -7.62 17.35
C TYR A 79 -0.15 -7.77 17.24
N GLU A 80 -0.70 -8.95 17.44
CA GLU A 80 -2.09 -9.28 17.11
C GLU A 80 -3.07 -8.89 18.22
N THR A 81 -2.85 -7.70 18.79
CA THR A 81 -3.79 -7.01 19.69
C THR A 81 -4.07 -5.60 19.20
N LEU A 82 -5.09 -4.97 19.74
CA LEU A 82 -5.47 -3.60 19.38
C LEU A 82 -5.97 -2.81 20.60
N GLY A 83 -6.02 -1.48 20.44
CA GLY A 83 -6.71 -0.54 21.31
C GLY A 83 -7.91 0.06 20.59
N ILE A 84 -9.03 0.23 21.31
CA ILE A 84 -10.21 0.94 20.83
C ILE A 84 -10.44 2.15 21.73
N TYR A 85 -10.70 3.30 21.12
CA TYR A 85 -10.95 4.57 21.77
C TYR A 85 -12.27 5.16 21.25
N VAL A 86 -13.12 5.57 22.18
CA VAL A 86 -14.50 5.99 21.89
C VAL A 86 -14.81 7.30 22.63
N PRO A 87 -15.31 8.34 21.94
CA PRO A 87 -15.79 9.55 22.58
C PRO A 87 -16.81 9.24 23.68
N GLY A 88 -16.63 9.83 24.86
CA GLY A 88 -17.42 9.51 26.05
C GLY A 88 -18.92 9.71 25.89
N ALA A 89 -19.33 10.66 25.04
CA ALA A 89 -20.73 10.92 24.74
C ALA A 89 -21.46 9.70 24.14
N TYR A 90 -20.76 8.77 23.51
CA TYR A 90 -21.36 7.60 22.84
C TYR A 90 -21.68 6.45 23.80
N PHE A 91 -21.25 6.53 25.04
CA PHE A 91 -21.54 5.53 26.06
C PHE A 91 -22.26 6.14 27.28
N THR A 92 -23.03 5.32 27.95
CA THR A 92 -23.42 5.51 29.34
C THR A 92 -22.66 4.45 30.15
N GLY A 93 -21.77 4.89 31.04
CA GLY A 93 -20.93 4.02 31.87
C GLY A 93 -21.35 3.98 33.31
N LYS A 94 -21.29 2.79 33.90
CA LYS A 94 -21.42 2.54 35.33
C LYS A 94 -20.05 2.15 35.87
N ASP A 95 -19.53 2.89 36.85
CA ASP A 95 -18.28 2.56 37.54
C ASP A 95 -18.42 1.22 38.27
N ASN A 96 -17.47 0.31 38.06
CA ASN A 96 -17.40 -1.00 38.72
C ASN A 96 -16.63 -0.95 40.06
N GLY A 97 -16.03 0.20 40.41
CA GLY A 97 -15.26 0.40 41.63
C GLY A 97 -13.84 -0.18 41.63
N ASN A 98 -13.38 -0.64 40.46
CA ASN A 98 -12.04 -1.26 40.26
C ASN A 98 -11.23 -0.58 39.14
N GLY A 99 -11.61 0.64 38.75
CA GLY A 99 -10.99 1.38 37.65
C GLY A 99 -11.50 0.95 36.25
N THR A 100 -12.53 0.11 36.21
CA THR A 100 -13.24 -0.22 34.94
C THR A 100 -14.70 0.24 35.01
N TYR A 101 -15.32 0.28 33.84
CA TYR A 101 -16.71 0.70 33.67
C TYR A 101 -17.47 -0.35 32.84
N THR A 102 -18.69 -0.66 33.26
CA THR A 102 -19.66 -1.34 32.43
C THR A 102 -20.40 -0.31 31.61
N VAL A 103 -20.32 -0.43 30.27
CA VAL A 103 -20.91 0.57 29.36
C VAL A 103 -22.08 0.00 28.58
N THR A 104 -22.99 0.91 28.22
CA THR A 104 -24.03 0.68 27.21
C THR A 104 -23.98 1.81 26.17
N VAL A 105 -24.30 1.51 24.92
CA VAL A 105 -24.32 2.53 23.86
C VAL A 105 -25.40 3.57 24.16
N ASN A 106 -25.02 4.84 24.20
CA ASN A 106 -25.92 5.97 24.36
C ASN A 106 -26.44 6.40 23.01
N ALA A 107 -27.63 5.94 22.64
CA ALA A 107 -28.24 6.22 21.33
C ALA A 107 -28.43 7.72 21.02
N SER A 108 -28.51 8.58 22.05
CA SER A 108 -28.62 10.05 21.91
C SER A 108 -27.26 10.76 21.93
N GLY A 109 -26.16 10.03 22.17
CA GLY A 109 -24.81 10.60 22.23
C GLY A 109 -24.37 11.13 20.87
N ALA A 110 -23.80 12.34 20.88
CA ALA A 110 -23.29 12.99 19.68
C ALA A 110 -22.02 13.77 19.95
N VAL A 111 -21.11 13.81 18.98
CA VAL A 111 -19.89 14.63 18.96
C VAL A 111 -19.71 15.17 17.54
N GLY A 112 -19.60 16.49 17.41
CA GLY A 112 -19.51 17.13 16.10
C GLY A 112 -20.70 16.76 15.20
N SER A 113 -20.39 16.24 14.01
CA SER A 113 -21.41 15.84 13.02
C SER A 113 -21.91 14.40 13.21
N PHE A 114 -21.41 13.65 14.19
CA PHE A 114 -21.65 12.23 14.34
C PHE A 114 -22.39 11.88 15.62
N THR A 115 -23.16 10.80 15.53
CA THR A 115 -23.84 10.18 16.66
C THR A 115 -23.23 8.83 17.01
N ALA A 116 -23.63 8.25 18.14
CA ALA A 116 -23.26 6.89 18.49
C ALA A 116 -23.67 5.83 17.46
N ALA A 117 -24.55 6.15 16.50
CA ALA A 117 -24.94 5.26 15.42
C ALA A 117 -24.19 5.52 14.10
N THR A 118 -23.71 6.74 13.88
CA THR A 118 -23.16 7.16 12.56
C THR A 118 -21.66 7.41 12.56
N ALA A 119 -21.02 7.41 13.72
CA ALA A 119 -19.59 7.68 13.84
C ALA A 119 -18.74 6.72 12.99
N PRO A 120 -17.82 7.23 12.16
CA PRO A 120 -16.90 6.39 11.42
C PRO A 120 -15.84 5.78 12.34
N THR A 121 -15.28 4.65 11.92
CA THR A 121 -14.09 4.05 12.56
C THR A 121 -12.87 4.29 11.69
N VAL A 122 -11.76 4.70 12.28
CA VAL A 122 -10.50 4.96 11.58
C VAL A 122 -9.39 4.05 12.11
N PHE A 123 -8.56 3.53 11.19
CA PHE A 123 -7.42 2.67 11.47
C PHE A 123 -6.16 3.30 10.90
N PRO A 124 -5.20 3.75 11.74
CA PRO A 124 -3.88 4.11 11.26
C PRO A 124 -3.11 2.87 10.83
N VAL A 125 -2.38 3.00 9.72
CA VAL A 125 -1.43 2.02 9.20
C VAL A 125 -0.06 2.68 9.17
N ASN A 126 0.60 2.69 10.32
CA ASN A 126 1.89 3.33 10.52
C ASN A 126 3.02 2.28 10.42
N THR A 127 3.34 1.89 9.20
CA THR A 127 4.29 0.83 8.86
C THR A 127 5.38 1.34 7.90
N PRO A 128 6.21 2.31 8.32
CA PRO A 128 7.24 2.91 7.46
C PRO A 128 8.21 1.82 6.97
N GLY A 129 8.53 1.85 5.66
CA GLY A 129 9.35 0.81 5.05
C GLY A 129 8.80 -0.62 5.24
N TYR A 130 7.49 -0.76 5.42
CA TYR A 130 6.77 -2.01 5.72
C TYR A 130 7.19 -2.68 7.05
N SER A 131 7.67 -1.89 8.00
CA SER A 131 7.94 -2.36 9.36
C SER A 131 6.65 -2.71 10.09
N ALA A 132 6.77 -3.47 11.18
CA ALA A 132 5.63 -3.79 12.01
C ALA A 132 5.11 -2.55 12.75
N GLN A 133 3.81 -2.51 12.99
CA GLN A 133 3.15 -1.58 13.88
C GLN A 133 2.87 -2.26 15.22
N LYS A 134 3.41 -1.73 16.31
CA LYS A 134 3.09 -2.25 17.65
C LYS A 134 1.69 -1.80 18.08
N PRO A 135 0.93 -2.66 18.78
CA PRO A 135 -0.30 -2.24 19.41
C PRO A 135 -0.01 -1.28 20.59
N PRO A 136 -0.95 -0.41 20.96
CA PRO A 136 -0.77 0.46 22.11
C PRO A 136 -0.78 -0.33 23.42
N THR A 137 0.21 -0.07 24.28
CA THR A 137 0.34 -0.67 25.61
C THR A 137 -0.15 0.26 26.73
N GLU A 138 -0.24 1.55 26.44
CA GLU A 138 -0.69 2.61 27.34
C GLU A 138 -1.64 3.58 26.63
N TYR A 139 -2.45 4.24 27.44
CA TYR A 139 -3.34 5.28 26.97
C TYR A 139 -2.57 6.60 26.78
N SER A 140 -2.76 7.25 25.65
CA SER A 140 -2.26 8.59 25.37
C SER A 140 -3.35 9.40 24.66
N TYR A 141 -3.84 10.44 25.32
CA TYR A 141 -4.85 11.32 24.73
C TYR A 141 -4.29 12.12 23.55
N ASP A 142 -3.05 12.58 23.66
CA ASP A 142 -2.43 13.40 22.62
C ASP A 142 -2.42 12.69 21.25
N THR A 143 -2.28 11.35 21.27
CA THR A 143 -2.28 10.54 20.05
C THR A 143 -3.65 10.49 19.36
N ILE A 144 -4.74 10.60 20.11
CA ILE A 144 -6.10 10.38 19.62
C ILE A 144 -6.97 11.63 19.64
N LYS A 145 -6.47 12.72 20.21
CA LYS A 145 -7.21 13.94 20.49
C LYS A 145 -8.04 14.43 19.32
N ALA A 146 -7.42 14.63 18.18
CA ALA A 146 -8.09 15.18 17.00
C ALA A 146 -9.24 14.28 16.50
N TYR A 147 -9.07 12.96 16.59
CA TYR A 147 -10.10 11.98 16.20
C TYR A 147 -11.26 11.96 17.20
N MET A 148 -10.97 12.04 18.51
CA MET A 148 -12.00 12.09 19.55
C MET A 148 -12.82 13.38 19.46
N GLU A 149 -12.17 14.52 19.23
CA GLU A 149 -12.82 15.82 19.02
C GLU A 149 -13.68 15.84 17.75
N ALA A 150 -13.25 15.13 16.70
CA ALA A 150 -14.02 14.95 15.47
C ALA A 150 -15.20 13.97 15.60
N GLY A 151 -15.29 13.23 16.72
CA GLY A 151 -16.34 12.25 16.96
C GLY A 151 -16.11 10.90 16.29
N PHE A 152 -14.86 10.57 15.96
CA PHE A 152 -14.52 9.28 15.36
C PHE A 152 -14.27 8.21 16.43
N ILE A 153 -14.41 6.95 16.04
CA ILE A 153 -13.90 5.82 16.78
C ILE A 153 -12.51 5.51 16.24
N TYR A 154 -11.51 5.53 17.11
CA TYR A 154 -10.14 5.27 16.73
C TYR A 154 -9.74 3.85 17.15
N VAL A 155 -9.23 3.06 16.20
CA VAL A 155 -8.78 1.69 16.46
C VAL A 155 -7.34 1.55 16.02
N HIS A 156 -6.44 1.36 16.98
CA HIS A 156 -5.03 1.15 16.71
C HIS A 156 -4.71 -0.35 16.84
N ALA A 157 -4.60 -1.03 15.71
CA ALA A 157 -4.23 -2.44 15.66
C ALA A 157 -2.71 -2.61 15.56
N GLY A 158 -2.15 -3.55 16.27
CA GLY A 158 -0.81 -4.04 15.96
C GLY A 158 -0.85 -4.83 14.65
N LEU A 159 0.19 -4.69 13.84
CA LEU A 159 0.32 -5.30 12.52
C LEU A 159 1.72 -5.87 12.36
N ARG A 160 1.86 -7.09 11.85
CA ARG A 160 3.17 -7.64 11.51
C ARG A 160 3.80 -6.88 10.34
N GLY A 161 5.12 -6.88 10.28
CA GLY A 161 5.91 -6.28 9.21
C GLY A 161 7.22 -7.03 8.98
N LYS A 162 8.01 -6.58 8.02
CA LYS A 162 9.26 -7.23 7.61
C LYS A 162 10.28 -7.44 8.75
N ASP A 163 10.20 -6.67 9.81
CA ASP A 163 11.09 -6.68 10.98
C ASP A 163 10.48 -7.43 12.19
N SER A 164 9.30 -8.01 12.05
CA SER A 164 8.66 -8.82 13.09
C SER A 164 8.85 -10.33 12.89
N ASN A 165 9.73 -10.75 12.00
CA ASN A 165 9.99 -12.17 11.76
C ASN A 165 10.55 -12.86 13.00
N SER A 166 10.19 -14.12 13.17
CA SER A 166 10.72 -15.02 14.21
C SER A 166 10.89 -16.43 13.65
N GLN A 167 11.35 -17.37 14.49
CA GLN A 167 11.41 -18.77 14.10
C GLN A 167 10.03 -19.43 13.93
N THR A 168 8.99 -18.83 14.51
CA THR A 168 7.64 -19.43 14.56
C THR A 168 6.63 -18.72 13.68
N TYR A 169 6.89 -17.50 13.26
CA TYR A 169 6.00 -16.71 12.39
C TYR A 169 6.77 -15.78 11.48
N SER A 170 6.09 -15.35 10.43
CA SER A 170 6.61 -14.39 9.43
C SER A 170 5.77 -13.13 9.42
N GLY A 171 6.44 -11.97 9.27
CA GLY A 171 5.83 -10.67 8.99
C GLY A 171 5.99 -10.21 7.53
N ASN A 172 6.55 -11.08 6.66
CA ASN A 172 6.66 -10.78 5.23
C ASN A 172 5.27 -10.58 4.60
N ALA A 173 5.20 -9.87 3.48
CA ALA A 173 3.93 -9.68 2.78
C ALA A 173 3.29 -11.04 2.39
N PRO A 174 1.96 -11.19 2.53
CA PRO A 174 0.97 -10.14 2.79
C PRO A 174 0.50 -10.06 4.27
N TRP A 175 1.24 -10.59 5.25
CA TRP A 175 0.77 -10.78 6.63
C TRP A 175 0.28 -9.49 7.28
N GLY A 176 0.97 -8.34 7.13
CA GLY A 176 0.52 -7.07 7.73
C GLY A 176 -0.87 -6.63 7.22
N VAL A 177 -1.18 -6.87 5.94
CA VAL A 177 -2.52 -6.62 5.39
C VAL A 177 -3.54 -7.64 5.90
N ALA A 178 -3.15 -8.91 6.06
CA ALA A 178 -4.03 -9.94 6.64
C ALA A 178 -4.40 -9.59 8.09
N ASP A 179 -3.45 -9.10 8.88
CA ASP A 179 -3.67 -8.61 10.25
C ASP A 179 -4.67 -7.44 10.26
N LEU A 180 -4.48 -6.45 9.38
CA LEU A 180 -5.41 -5.32 9.24
C LEU A 180 -6.83 -5.78 8.87
N LYS A 181 -6.96 -6.70 7.93
CA LYS A 181 -8.25 -7.30 7.55
C LYS A 181 -8.92 -8.03 8.72
N ALA A 182 -8.15 -8.78 9.49
CA ALA A 182 -8.66 -9.45 10.70
C ALA A 182 -9.13 -8.44 11.76
N ALA A 183 -8.39 -7.32 11.95
CA ALA A 183 -8.79 -6.25 12.87
C ALA A 183 -10.08 -5.53 12.41
N VAL A 184 -10.26 -5.32 11.10
CA VAL A 184 -11.52 -4.77 10.55
C VAL A 184 -12.70 -5.72 10.80
N ARG A 185 -12.50 -7.03 10.59
CA ARG A 185 -13.53 -8.06 10.91
C ARG A 185 -13.85 -8.09 12.39
N TYR A 186 -12.85 -7.98 13.28
CA TYR A 186 -13.03 -7.88 14.72
C TYR A 186 -13.89 -6.68 15.12
N ARG A 187 -13.63 -5.50 14.54
CA ARG A 187 -14.44 -4.30 14.78
C ARG A 187 -15.91 -4.53 14.38
N ARG A 188 -16.15 -5.20 13.27
CA ARG A 188 -17.50 -5.55 12.78
C ARG A 188 -18.17 -6.62 13.60
N TYR A 189 -17.45 -7.63 14.05
CA TYR A 189 -17.94 -8.65 14.97
C TYR A 189 -18.49 -8.03 16.26
N ASN A 190 -17.80 -7.03 16.78
CA ASN A 190 -18.15 -6.31 18.01
C ASN A 190 -19.03 -5.06 17.78
N SER A 191 -19.73 -4.97 16.66
CA SER A 191 -20.54 -3.78 16.33
C SER A 191 -21.68 -3.49 17.30
N ALA A 192 -22.16 -4.47 18.05
CA ALA A 192 -23.15 -4.27 19.10
C ALA A 192 -22.57 -3.68 20.40
N ALA A 193 -21.29 -3.91 20.66
CA ALA A 193 -20.58 -3.47 21.86
C ALA A 193 -19.78 -2.16 21.65
N VAL A 194 -19.45 -1.83 20.41
CA VAL A 194 -18.71 -0.62 20.02
C VAL A 194 -19.61 0.25 19.16
N PRO A 195 -19.90 1.51 19.57
CA PRO A 195 -20.75 2.41 18.80
C PRO A 195 -20.20 2.72 17.40
N GLY A 196 -20.94 3.49 16.63
CA GLY A 196 -20.57 3.89 15.28
C GLY A 196 -21.06 2.92 14.19
N ASP A 197 -20.99 3.40 12.97
CA ASP A 197 -21.32 2.60 11.80
C ASP A 197 -20.14 1.70 11.41
N ALA A 198 -20.28 0.40 11.68
CA ALA A 198 -19.23 -0.59 11.37
C ALA A 198 -19.00 -0.78 9.85
N ALA A 199 -19.85 -0.24 8.98
CA ALA A 199 -19.61 -0.20 7.54
C ALA A 199 -18.67 0.96 7.16
N LYS A 200 -18.65 2.04 7.94
CA LYS A 200 -17.84 3.25 7.71
C LYS A 200 -16.46 3.12 8.35
N VAL A 201 -15.66 2.20 7.82
CA VAL A 201 -14.26 1.97 8.22
C VAL A 201 -13.33 2.62 7.22
N TYR A 202 -12.41 3.46 7.71
CA TYR A 202 -11.40 4.15 6.90
C TYR A 202 -10.00 3.76 7.38
N VAL A 203 -9.12 3.45 6.42
CA VAL A 203 -7.71 3.16 6.67
C VAL A 203 -6.84 4.28 6.12
N PHE A 204 -5.73 4.58 6.77
CA PHE A 204 -4.84 5.64 6.30
C PHE A 204 -3.39 5.36 6.69
N GLY A 205 -2.45 5.75 5.82
CA GLY A 205 -1.03 5.55 6.07
C GLY A 205 -0.14 6.27 5.08
N HIS A 206 1.14 6.33 5.42
CA HIS A 206 2.21 6.93 4.63
C HIS A 206 3.22 5.85 4.22
N SER A 207 3.83 5.99 3.03
CA SER A 207 4.92 5.11 2.56
C SER A 207 4.49 3.64 2.48
N GLY A 208 5.15 2.74 3.20
CA GLY A 208 4.73 1.34 3.35
C GLY A 208 3.32 1.20 3.94
N GLY A 209 2.95 2.08 4.90
CA GLY A 209 1.59 2.14 5.45
C GLY A 209 0.56 2.63 4.42
N GLY A 210 0.96 3.57 3.57
CA GLY A 210 0.16 4.00 2.42
C GLY A 210 -0.07 2.87 1.43
N ALA A 211 0.96 2.06 1.17
CA ALA A 211 0.85 0.86 0.33
C ALA A 211 -0.12 -0.16 0.93
N GLN A 212 0.02 -0.48 2.21
CA GLN A 212 -0.88 -1.43 2.89
C GLN A 212 -2.32 -0.92 2.96
N SER A 213 -2.52 0.40 3.17
CA SER A 213 -3.83 1.04 3.09
C SER A 213 -4.43 0.93 1.68
N ALA A 214 -3.62 1.12 0.63
CA ALA A 214 -4.05 0.96 -0.75
C ALA A 214 -4.42 -0.50 -1.07
N VAL A 215 -3.62 -1.46 -0.61
CA VAL A 215 -3.95 -2.89 -0.77
C VAL A 215 -5.24 -3.24 -0.03
N ALA A 216 -5.41 -2.81 1.22
CA ALA A 216 -6.65 -3.06 1.98
C ALA A 216 -7.88 -2.46 1.30
N GLY A 217 -7.76 -1.22 0.76
CA GLY A 217 -8.83 -0.56 0.03
C GLY A 217 -9.21 -1.23 -1.30
N ALA A 218 -8.23 -1.85 -1.99
CA ALA A 218 -8.47 -2.50 -3.28
C ALA A 218 -8.88 -3.97 -3.15
N SER A 219 -8.51 -4.66 -2.05
CA SER A 219 -8.61 -6.11 -1.92
C SER A 219 -9.69 -6.59 -0.94
N GLY A 220 -10.69 -5.75 -0.60
CA GLY A 220 -11.76 -6.13 0.32
C GLY A 220 -12.41 -7.45 -0.07
N ASP A 221 -12.57 -8.35 0.88
CA ASP A 221 -13.18 -9.68 0.71
C ASP A 221 -12.52 -10.59 -0.33
N SER A 222 -11.28 -10.30 -0.74
CA SER A 222 -10.58 -11.15 -1.70
C SER A 222 -10.26 -12.52 -1.11
N GLU A 223 -10.65 -13.57 -1.81
CA GLU A 223 -10.39 -14.97 -1.44
C GLU A 223 -8.89 -15.31 -1.36
N LEU A 224 -8.01 -14.52 -1.96
CA LEU A 224 -6.57 -14.70 -1.84
C LEU A 224 -6.08 -14.56 -0.39
N PHE A 225 -6.79 -13.79 0.44
CA PHE A 225 -6.48 -13.65 1.86
C PHE A 225 -7.13 -14.72 2.75
N ALA A 226 -8.06 -15.54 2.23
CA ALA A 226 -8.77 -16.53 3.03
C ALA A 226 -7.84 -17.51 3.78
N PRO A 227 -6.76 -18.06 3.19
CA PRO A 227 -5.84 -18.94 3.92
C PRO A 227 -5.15 -18.26 5.11
N TYR A 228 -4.77 -16.99 4.96
CA TYR A 228 -4.14 -16.19 6.01
C TYR A 228 -5.11 -15.90 7.16
N LEU A 229 -6.32 -15.44 6.82
CA LEU A 229 -7.37 -15.16 7.80
C LEU A 229 -7.81 -16.43 8.56
N ALA A 230 -7.82 -17.58 7.89
CA ALA A 230 -8.12 -18.87 8.52
C ALA A 230 -7.07 -19.28 9.56
N VAL A 231 -5.77 -19.13 9.24
CA VAL A 231 -4.67 -19.41 10.16
C VAL A 231 -4.72 -18.51 11.39
N LEU A 232 -5.07 -17.23 11.20
CA LEU A 232 -5.29 -16.27 12.28
C LEU A 232 -6.51 -16.58 13.15
N GLY A 233 -7.45 -17.36 12.66
CA GLY A 233 -8.75 -17.49 13.29
C GLY A 233 -9.47 -16.13 13.34
N ALA A 234 -9.39 -15.37 12.25
CA ALA A 234 -10.11 -14.10 12.11
C ALA A 234 -11.62 -14.33 12.16
N ALA A 235 -12.38 -13.37 12.70
CA ALA A 235 -13.83 -13.48 12.75
C ALA A 235 -14.43 -13.65 11.34
N THR A 236 -15.32 -14.64 11.19
CA THR A 236 -15.92 -14.99 9.90
C THR A 236 -17.39 -14.64 9.81
N THR A 237 -18.06 -14.65 10.96
CA THR A 237 -19.52 -14.54 11.03
C THR A 237 -19.92 -13.61 12.17
N ALA A 238 -20.80 -12.66 11.88
CA ALA A 238 -21.39 -11.80 12.89
C ALA A 238 -22.37 -12.59 13.78
N THR A 239 -22.70 -12.03 14.94
CA THR A 239 -23.63 -12.66 15.91
C THR A 239 -25.03 -12.94 15.33
N ASN A 240 -25.41 -12.27 14.24
CA ASN A 240 -26.66 -12.50 13.50
C ASN A 240 -26.54 -13.54 12.37
N GLY A 241 -25.42 -14.25 12.27
CA GLY A 241 -25.18 -15.29 11.26
C GLY A 241 -24.73 -14.80 9.88
N LYS A 242 -24.57 -13.48 9.67
CA LYS A 242 -24.06 -12.94 8.40
C LYS A 242 -22.54 -13.04 8.32
N ALA A 243 -22.02 -13.34 7.13
CA ALA A 243 -20.60 -13.28 6.87
C ALA A 243 -20.04 -11.88 7.13
N LEU A 244 -18.88 -11.82 7.76
CA LEU A 244 -18.14 -10.58 8.01
C LEU A 244 -17.26 -10.24 6.81
N SER A 245 -17.39 -9.00 6.35
CA SER A 245 -16.53 -8.42 5.33
C SER A 245 -15.30 -7.76 5.95
N ASP A 246 -14.19 -7.68 5.22
CA ASP A 246 -13.04 -6.82 5.54
C ASP A 246 -12.89 -5.64 4.57
N ALA A 247 -13.83 -5.43 3.65
CA ALA A 247 -13.83 -4.29 2.76
C ALA A 247 -13.99 -2.98 3.55
N VAL A 248 -13.24 -1.95 3.20
CA VAL A 248 -13.27 -0.66 3.88
C VAL A 248 -14.07 0.38 3.08
N ALA A 249 -14.58 1.41 3.77
CA ALA A 249 -15.32 2.50 3.14
C ALA A 249 -14.40 3.49 2.42
N GLY A 250 -13.15 3.59 2.85
CA GLY A 250 -12.18 4.43 2.17
C GLY A 250 -10.74 4.19 2.61
N ALA A 251 -9.81 4.59 1.74
CA ALA A 251 -8.39 4.55 1.98
C ALA A 251 -7.74 5.90 1.67
N MET A 252 -6.97 6.42 2.61
CA MET A 252 -6.11 7.57 2.39
C MET A 252 -4.65 7.15 2.40
N CYS A 253 -3.94 7.48 1.32
CA CYS A 253 -2.59 7.01 1.06
C CYS A 253 -1.67 8.19 0.75
N TRP A 254 -0.67 8.43 1.62
CA TRP A 254 0.41 9.37 1.33
C TRP A 254 1.60 8.61 0.80
N CYS A 255 2.12 9.04 -0.35
CA CYS A 255 3.30 8.46 -1.01
C CYS A 255 3.28 6.91 -1.01
N PRO A 256 2.18 6.25 -1.42
CA PRO A 256 2.08 4.79 -1.34
C PRO A 256 3.09 4.12 -2.25
N ILE A 257 3.89 3.20 -1.70
CA ILE A 257 4.86 2.41 -2.47
C ILE A 257 4.20 1.10 -2.89
N THR A 258 3.61 1.07 -4.08
CA THR A 258 2.85 -0.08 -4.63
C THR A 258 3.44 -0.57 -5.95
N SER A 259 2.82 -1.58 -6.57
CA SER A 259 3.18 -2.13 -7.89
C SER A 259 4.63 -2.62 -7.96
N LEU A 260 5.05 -3.35 -6.93
CA LEU A 260 6.44 -3.75 -6.72
C LEU A 260 7.02 -4.59 -7.86
N ASP A 261 6.19 -5.40 -8.56
CA ASP A 261 6.63 -6.21 -9.71
C ASP A 261 7.22 -5.35 -10.84
N SER A 262 6.61 -4.19 -11.10
CA SER A 262 7.03 -3.28 -12.18
C SER A 262 7.85 -2.10 -11.69
N ALA A 263 8.06 -1.95 -10.38
CA ALA A 263 8.63 -0.76 -9.78
C ALA A 263 10.04 -0.44 -10.28
N ASN A 264 10.90 -1.45 -10.50
CA ASN A 264 12.22 -1.25 -11.10
C ASN A 264 12.13 -0.62 -12.51
N ALA A 265 11.28 -1.16 -13.36
CA ALA A 265 11.10 -0.66 -14.74
C ALA A 265 10.49 0.75 -14.75
N ALA A 266 9.51 1.00 -13.90
CA ALA A 266 8.91 2.33 -13.74
C ALA A 266 9.94 3.36 -13.28
N TYR A 267 10.80 3.00 -12.32
CA TYR A 267 11.85 3.86 -11.79
C TYR A 267 12.88 4.23 -12.87
N GLU A 268 13.34 3.22 -13.62
CA GLU A 268 14.33 3.45 -14.67
C GLU A 268 13.73 4.24 -15.86
N TRP A 269 12.48 4.01 -16.22
CA TRP A 269 11.80 4.81 -17.25
C TRP A 269 11.57 6.25 -16.78
N ASN A 270 11.10 6.47 -15.55
CA ASN A 270 10.72 7.80 -15.08
C ASN A 270 11.95 8.66 -14.74
N MET A 271 12.99 8.07 -14.17
CA MET A 271 14.15 8.80 -13.63
C MET A 271 15.48 8.26 -14.14
N GLY A 272 15.68 6.94 -14.10
CA GLY A 272 16.97 6.32 -14.37
C GLY A 272 17.53 6.56 -15.78
N GLN A 273 16.67 6.67 -16.80
CA GLN A 273 17.11 6.95 -18.17
C GLN A 273 17.83 8.31 -18.33
N PHE A 274 17.62 9.23 -17.39
CA PHE A 274 18.26 10.54 -17.39
C PHE A 274 19.53 10.61 -16.52
N ALA A 275 19.91 9.51 -15.85
CA ALA A 275 21.08 9.43 -15.00
C ALA A 275 22.20 8.59 -15.68
N SER A 276 23.47 8.97 -15.42
CA SER A 276 24.65 8.35 -16.06
C SER A 276 25.83 8.11 -15.09
N SER A 277 25.59 8.23 -13.78
CA SER A 277 26.60 8.01 -12.73
C SER A 277 26.34 6.75 -11.92
N ASP A 278 27.26 6.37 -11.07
CA ASP A 278 27.19 5.29 -10.10
C ASP A 278 26.81 3.95 -10.76
N THR A 279 25.72 3.31 -10.33
CA THR A 279 25.24 2.06 -10.93
C THR A 279 24.75 2.21 -12.38
N ARG A 280 24.61 3.46 -12.87
CA ARG A 280 24.26 3.78 -14.27
C ARG A 280 25.44 4.28 -15.07
N ALA A 281 26.68 4.10 -14.58
CA ALA A 281 27.91 4.47 -15.30
C ALA A 281 28.09 3.65 -16.60
N GLU A 282 28.65 4.28 -17.63
CA GLU A 282 28.91 3.63 -18.92
C GLU A 282 29.81 2.39 -18.77
N GLY A 283 29.55 1.37 -19.59
CA GLY A 283 30.29 0.13 -19.60
C GLY A 283 29.95 -0.86 -18.49
N THR A 284 29.08 -0.50 -17.56
CA THR A 284 28.58 -1.42 -16.53
C THR A 284 27.41 -2.24 -17.03
N TRP A 285 27.26 -3.46 -16.49
CA TRP A 285 26.10 -4.27 -16.80
C TRP A 285 24.80 -3.66 -16.23
N THR A 286 24.87 -2.98 -15.09
CA THR A 286 23.74 -2.30 -14.46
C THR A 286 23.23 -1.15 -15.31
N ARG A 287 24.11 -0.41 -16.03
CA ARG A 287 23.69 0.57 -17.03
C ARG A 287 22.87 -0.07 -18.14
N ALA A 288 23.36 -1.19 -18.70
CA ALA A 288 22.63 -1.91 -19.73
C ALA A 288 21.29 -2.46 -19.23
N TYR A 289 21.26 -2.95 -18.00
CA TYR A 289 20.03 -3.42 -17.34
C TYR A 289 19.04 -2.27 -17.07
N SER A 290 19.52 -1.11 -16.62
CA SER A 290 18.70 0.10 -16.46
C SER A 290 18.01 0.50 -17.77
N GLN A 291 18.76 0.49 -18.88
CA GLN A 291 18.22 0.80 -20.20
C GLN A 291 17.14 -0.21 -20.64
N ASP A 292 17.37 -1.49 -20.40
CA ASP A 292 16.41 -2.54 -20.75
C ASP A 292 15.15 -2.49 -19.85
N LEU A 293 15.30 -2.17 -18.56
CA LEU A 293 14.17 -1.94 -17.66
C LEU A 293 13.31 -0.75 -18.13
N ALA A 294 13.95 0.38 -18.46
CA ALA A 294 13.27 1.54 -19.01
C ALA A 294 12.53 1.22 -20.31
N ALA A 295 13.14 0.40 -21.18
CA ALA A 295 12.54 -0.04 -22.45
C ALA A 295 11.41 -1.07 -22.24
N ALA A 296 11.39 -1.82 -21.14
CA ALA A 296 10.34 -2.78 -20.81
C ALA A 296 9.09 -2.12 -20.25
N PHE A 297 9.22 -0.97 -19.57
CA PHE A 297 8.12 -0.29 -18.89
C PHE A 297 6.93 0.05 -19.80
N PRO A 298 7.11 0.58 -21.02
CA PRO A 298 5.99 0.92 -21.89
C PRO A 298 5.10 -0.26 -22.25
N ALA A 299 5.67 -1.44 -22.46
CA ALA A 299 4.89 -2.65 -22.73
C ALA A 299 4.02 -3.03 -21.53
N TYR A 300 4.57 -2.95 -20.32
CA TYR A 300 3.83 -3.14 -19.08
C TYR A 300 2.72 -2.10 -18.94
N LEU A 301 3.05 -0.80 -19.04
CA LEU A 301 2.09 0.29 -18.89
C LEU A 301 0.93 0.18 -19.88
N ASN A 302 1.24 0.01 -21.16
CA ASN A 302 0.23 -0.10 -22.19
C ASN A 302 -0.65 -1.35 -21.98
N GLY A 303 -0.08 -2.40 -21.39
CA GLY A 303 -0.80 -3.62 -20.99
C GLY A 303 -1.82 -3.38 -19.87
N LEU A 304 -1.68 -2.33 -19.04
CA LEU A 304 -2.67 -1.96 -18.01
C LEU A 304 -3.97 -1.41 -18.62
N LYS A 305 -3.95 -0.97 -19.89
CA LYS A 305 -5.10 -0.40 -20.62
C LYS A 305 -5.77 0.75 -19.88
N LEU A 306 -4.96 1.62 -19.29
CA LEU A 306 -5.45 2.79 -18.58
C LEU A 306 -6.11 3.78 -19.55
N THR A 307 -7.11 4.50 -19.04
CA THR A 307 -7.84 5.53 -19.79
C THR A 307 -7.89 6.83 -19.00
N ASP A 308 -8.07 7.95 -19.69
CA ASP A 308 -8.40 9.22 -19.06
C ASP A 308 -9.88 9.24 -18.60
N SER A 309 -10.30 10.35 -18.00
CA SER A 309 -11.67 10.56 -17.50
C SER A 309 -12.76 10.52 -18.60
N GLN A 310 -12.37 10.58 -19.88
CA GLN A 310 -13.27 10.48 -21.02
C GLN A 310 -13.25 9.08 -21.66
N GLY A 311 -12.52 8.13 -21.07
CA GLY A 311 -12.37 6.78 -21.57
C GLY A 311 -11.39 6.64 -22.75
N LYS A 312 -10.59 7.68 -23.08
CA LYS A 312 -9.56 7.62 -24.12
C LYS A 312 -8.34 6.86 -23.60
N PRO A 313 -7.80 5.90 -24.39
CA PRO A 313 -6.62 5.14 -24.00
C PRO A 313 -5.40 6.04 -23.74
N LEU A 314 -4.69 5.76 -22.65
CA LEU A 314 -3.43 6.37 -22.29
C LEU A 314 -2.30 5.39 -22.61
N ILE A 315 -1.47 5.71 -23.60
CA ILE A 315 -0.39 4.86 -24.08
C ILE A 315 0.94 5.62 -24.16
N LEU A 316 2.04 4.91 -23.94
CA LEU A 316 3.40 5.34 -24.25
C LEU A 316 3.78 4.92 -25.66
N GLU A 317 4.38 5.86 -26.40
CA GLU A 317 4.86 5.65 -27.77
C GLU A 317 6.35 5.90 -27.88
N SER A 318 7.00 5.31 -28.89
CA SER A 318 8.42 5.52 -29.15
C SER A 318 8.73 6.99 -29.44
N SER A 319 9.89 7.45 -28.99
CA SER A 319 10.34 8.83 -29.13
C SER A 319 11.79 8.88 -29.60
N SER A 320 12.13 9.91 -30.40
CA SER A 320 13.52 10.21 -30.76
C SER A 320 14.27 10.98 -29.66
N GLN A 321 13.58 11.47 -28.63
CA GLN A 321 14.14 12.28 -27.55
C GLN A 321 14.56 11.48 -26.32
N GLY A 322 14.24 10.20 -26.28
CA GLY A 322 14.54 9.30 -25.17
C GLY A 322 13.68 8.04 -25.22
N THR A 323 13.78 7.21 -24.20
CA THR A 323 13.06 5.95 -24.13
C THR A 323 11.57 6.18 -23.92
N PHE A 324 10.78 6.15 -25.02
CA PHE A 324 9.32 6.28 -25.00
C PHE A 324 8.81 7.57 -24.31
N LEU A 325 9.37 8.72 -24.67
CA LEU A 325 8.95 10.04 -24.16
C LEU A 325 7.92 10.71 -25.09
N SER A 326 6.88 9.96 -25.47
CA SER A 326 5.74 10.45 -26.27
C SER A 326 4.51 9.60 -26.03
N GLY A 327 3.38 10.03 -26.58
CA GLY A 327 2.09 9.37 -26.47
C GLY A 327 1.18 9.97 -25.40
N SER A 328 -0.10 9.56 -25.42
CA SER A 328 -1.13 10.15 -24.58
C SER A 328 -0.89 9.98 -23.08
N TYR A 329 -0.22 8.90 -22.64
CA TYR A 329 0.17 8.74 -21.25
C TYR A 329 1.28 9.70 -20.84
N TYR A 330 2.28 9.90 -21.71
CA TYR A 330 3.36 10.86 -21.47
C TYR A 330 2.80 12.26 -21.30
N ASP A 331 1.91 12.69 -22.22
CA ASP A 331 1.25 13.99 -22.14
C ASP A 331 0.42 14.16 -20.87
N HIS A 332 -0.29 13.09 -20.45
CA HIS A 332 -1.04 13.06 -19.20
C HIS A 332 -0.12 13.26 -17.98
N LEU A 333 1.01 12.54 -17.93
CA LEU A 333 1.98 12.66 -16.83
C LEU A 333 2.58 14.08 -16.77
N VAL A 334 2.96 14.64 -17.91
CA VAL A 334 3.44 16.03 -18.02
C VAL A 334 2.37 17.01 -17.51
N ALA A 335 1.10 16.79 -17.88
CA ALA A 335 -0.01 17.62 -17.41
C ALA A 335 -0.23 17.52 -15.88
N VAL A 336 -0.07 16.34 -15.28
CA VAL A 336 -0.12 16.14 -13.82
C VAL A 336 0.99 16.95 -13.12
N ILE A 337 2.22 16.87 -13.64
CA ILE A 337 3.35 17.64 -13.08
C ILE A 337 3.12 19.15 -13.22
N GLN A 338 2.67 19.59 -14.40
CA GLN A 338 2.35 21.00 -14.64
C GLN A 338 1.25 21.51 -13.72
N LYS A 339 0.20 20.70 -13.53
CA LYS A 339 -0.89 21.03 -12.59
C LYS A 339 -0.36 21.21 -11.18
N SER A 340 0.51 20.32 -10.71
CA SER A 340 1.12 20.41 -9.38
C SER A 340 1.87 21.72 -9.17
N LEU A 341 2.66 22.16 -10.18
CA LEU A 341 3.35 23.45 -10.13
C LEU A 341 2.36 24.62 -10.10
N ASN A 342 1.33 24.58 -10.93
CA ASN A 342 0.33 25.67 -10.97
C ASN A 342 -0.49 25.74 -9.68
N ASP A 343 -0.88 24.63 -9.10
CA ASP A 343 -1.57 24.59 -7.79
C ASP A 343 -0.69 25.21 -6.69
N PHE A 344 0.60 24.88 -6.69
CA PHE A 344 1.57 25.46 -5.76
C PHE A 344 1.70 26.99 -5.96
N LEU A 345 1.88 27.44 -7.20
CA LEU A 345 2.00 28.88 -7.49
C LEU A 345 0.74 29.66 -7.11
N ALA A 346 -0.43 29.06 -7.24
CA ALA A 346 -1.70 29.65 -6.86
C ALA A 346 -1.90 29.73 -5.34
N ALA A 347 -1.38 28.75 -4.59
CA ALA A 347 -1.53 28.66 -3.14
C ALA A 347 -0.41 29.38 -2.36
N THR A 348 0.73 29.69 -3.03
CA THR A 348 1.93 30.21 -2.37
C THR A 348 1.97 31.74 -2.42
N THR A 349 2.21 32.35 -1.26
CA THR A 349 2.49 33.78 -1.16
C THR A 349 4.00 34.00 -1.23
N PHE A 350 4.43 34.89 -2.12
CA PHE A 350 5.84 35.33 -2.20
C PHE A 350 6.05 36.59 -1.36
N PRO A 351 7.19 36.76 -0.66
CA PRO A 351 8.41 35.92 -0.69
C PRO A 351 8.19 34.50 -0.17
N TYR A 352 8.75 33.52 -0.86
CA TYR A 352 8.66 32.10 -0.51
C TYR A 352 10.03 31.54 -0.15
N THR A 353 10.12 30.88 0.99
CA THR A 353 11.29 30.13 1.42
C THR A 353 10.90 28.66 1.49
N PRO A 354 11.51 27.76 0.69
CA PRO A 354 11.27 26.33 0.84
C PRO A 354 11.57 25.90 2.28
N SER A 355 10.61 25.32 2.97
CA SER A 355 10.89 24.64 4.22
C SER A 355 11.72 23.39 3.90
N SER A 356 12.80 23.15 4.66
CA SER A 356 13.37 21.80 4.72
C SER A 356 12.23 20.92 5.25
N THR A 357 11.62 20.13 4.38
CA THR A 357 10.55 19.24 4.78
C THR A 357 11.13 18.22 5.74
N GLU A 358 11.01 18.50 7.03
CA GLU A 358 11.00 17.45 8.02
C GLU A 358 10.05 16.36 7.52
N MET A 359 10.35 15.10 7.81
CA MET A 359 9.37 14.02 7.60
C MET A 359 8.16 14.35 8.47
N ALA A 360 7.29 15.20 7.96
CA ALA A 360 6.12 15.66 8.66
C ALA A 360 5.18 14.47 8.78
N GLY A 361 4.92 14.06 10.02
CA GLY A 361 3.82 13.21 10.34
C GLY A 361 4.06 11.72 10.15
N MET A 362 5.07 11.18 10.79
CA MET A 362 4.82 9.95 11.52
C MET A 362 3.88 10.37 12.65
N GLU A 363 2.63 9.89 12.64
CA GLU A 363 1.77 9.92 13.81
C GLU A 363 2.66 9.60 15.03
N PRO A 364 2.60 10.38 16.12
CA PRO A 364 3.32 9.99 17.31
C PRO A 364 2.82 8.59 17.66
N SER A 365 3.60 7.57 17.28
CA SER A 365 3.36 6.24 17.77
C SER A 365 3.42 6.39 19.30
N GLY A 366 2.31 6.10 19.97
CA GLY A 366 2.26 6.04 21.42
C GLY A 366 3.13 4.89 21.92
N GLY A 367 4.40 5.12 21.90
CA GLY A 367 5.49 4.26 22.30
C GLY A 367 6.74 4.99 21.88
N GLY A 368 7.50 5.50 22.86
CA GLY A 368 8.66 6.33 22.66
C GLY A 368 9.57 5.79 21.56
N ALA A 369 10.08 6.69 20.74
CA ALA A 369 11.16 6.36 19.83
C ALA A 369 12.18 5.51 20.61
N PRO A 370 12.60 4.35 20.09
CA PRO A 370 13.69 3.65 20.74
C PRO A 370 14.91 4.56 20.62
N SER A 371 15.27 5.26 21.70
CA SER A 371 16.57 5.82 21.91
C SER A 371 17.51 4.64 22.20
N GLY A 372 17.71 3.80 21.21
CA GLY A 372 18.63 2.69 21.23
C GLY A 372 19.60 2.89 20.09
N THR A 373 20.83 3.27 20.44
CA THR A 373 22.00 3.07 19.59
C THR A 373 21.92 1.64 19.03
N PRO A 374 22.06 1.43 17.71
CA PRO A 374 22.11 0.07 17.17
C PRO A 374 23.26 -0.68 17.85
N PRO A 375 23.08 -1.96 18.23
CA PRO A 375 24.19 -2.74 18.73
C PRO A 375 25.29 -2.79 17.67
N SER A 376 26.49 -2.37 18.04
CA SER A 376 27.69 -2.51 17.25
C SER A 376 28.12 -3.96 17.29
N ASP A 377 27.81 -4.74 16.27
CA ASP A 377 28.45 -6.02 16.05
C ASP A 377 29.33 -5.97 14.79
N GLY A 378 30.60 -6.14 15.09
CA GLY A 378 31.67 -6.80 14.35
C GLY A 378 31.90 -6.48 12.88
N GLY A 379 32.84 -5.52 12.61
CA GLY A 379 33.92 -5.69 11.64
C GLY A 379 33.54 -5.91 10.17
N GLY A 380 33.03 -4.90 9.49
CA GLY A 380 33.06 -4.79 8.04
C GLY A 380 32.75 -3.35 7.67
N THR A 381 33.71 -2.69 7.01
CA THR A 381 33.52 -1.33 6.52
C THR A 381 32.30 -1.33 5.62
N PRO A 382 31.20 -0.59 5.97
CA PRO A 382 30.07 -0.48 5.06
C PRO A 382 30.55 0.24 3.79
N PRO A 383 30.14 -0.18 2.60
CA PRO A 383 30.21 0.70 1.45
C PRO A 383 29.40 1.94 1.80
N LYS A 384 29.89 3.12 1.41
CA LYS A 384 29.15 4.39 1.52
C LYS A 384 27.84 4.26 0.74
N GLY A 385 26.87 3.63 1.38
CA GLY A 385 25.49 3.51 0.90
C GLY A 385 24.72 4.67 1.46
N GLY A 386 24.03 5.39 0.59
CA GLY A 386 23.31 6.59 0.91
C GLY A 386 22.31 6.39 2.04
N THR A 387 22.24 7.35 2.91
CA THR A 387 21.13 7.67 3.80
C THR A 387 19.81 7.47 3.06
N PRO A 388 18.73 6.94 3.67
CA PRO A 388 17.42 6.91 3.05
C PRO A 388 17.09 8.34 2.57
N GLY A 389 17.11 8.52 1.25
CA GLY A 389 17.28 9.81 0.65
C GLY A 389 16.02 10.66 0.70
N GLY A 390 16.00 11.62 1.56
CA GLY A 390 15.54 12.92 1.16
C GLY A 390 16.57 13.46 0.15
N GLY A 391 16.13 13.93 -1.02
CA GLY A 391 16.99 14.51 -2.03
C GLY A 391 17.99 15.47 -1.39
N GLY A 392 19.26 15.21 -1.58
CA GLY A 392 20.33 15.96 -0.94
C GLY A 392 20.25 17.44 -1.25
N GLN A 393 19.71 18.18 -0.30
CA GLN A 393 20.15 19.53 -0.05
C GLN A 393 21.07 19.43 1.17
N GLY A 394 22.37 19.55 0.91
CA GLY A 394 23.31 19.99 1.94
C GLY A 394 22.70 21.20 2.63
N SER A 395 23.02 21.41 3.90
CA SER A 395 22.67 22.59 4.70
C SER A 395 23.14 23.89 4.01
N ALA A 396 22.52 24.24 2.90
CA ALA A 396 22.55 25.55 2.28
C ALA A 396 21.47 26.37 2.99
N GLU A 397 21.82 27.59 3.39
CA GLU A 397 20.85 28.60 3.83
C GLU A 397 19.64 28.56 2.88
N SER A 398 18.46 28.41 3.46
CA SER A 398 17.22 28.30 2.66
C SER A 398 17.05 29.55 1.82
N THR A 399 17.21 29.42 0.50
CA THR A 399 17.10 30.55 -0.41
C THR A 399 15.65 31.06 -0.42
N THR A 400 15.47 32.33 -0.10
CA THR A 400 14.17 32.99 -0.19
C THR A 400 13.98 33.56 -1.59
N TYR A 401 12.92 33.15 -2.28
CA TYR A 401 12.51 33.68 -3.58
C TYR A 401 11.52 34.82 -3.36
N LYS A 402 11.86 36.01 -3.84
CA LYS A 402 11.04 37.21 -3.63
C LYS A 402 9.81 37.24 -4.52
N THR A 403 9.92 36.70 -5.71
CA THR A 403 8.83 36.66 -6.69
C THR A 403 8.70 35.30 -7.36
N VAL A 404 7.60 35.07 -8.06
CA VAL A 404 7.38 33.88 -8.87
C VAL A 404 8.46 33.75 -9.95
N GLU A 405 8.86 34.83 -10.57
CA GLU A 405 9.87 34.85 -11.63
C GLU A 405 11.24 34.39 -11.11
N GLU A 406 11.63 34.80 -9.90
CA GLU A 406 12.86 34.32 -9.25
C GLU A 406 12.79 32.80 -9.00
N TYR A 407 11.63 32.30 -8.57
CA TYR A 407 11.43 30.88 -8.36
C TYR A 407 11.47 30.08 -9.68
N ILE A 408 10.82 30.58 -10.74
CA ILE A 408 10.89 29.97 -12.08
C ILE A 408 12.31 30.01 -12.64
N ALA A 409 13.06 31.10 -12.42
CA ALA A 409 14.47 31.15 -12.80
C ALA A 409 15.32 30.09 -12.07
N PHE A 410 15.03 29.84 -10.81
CA PHE A 410 15.67 28.74 -10.06
C PHE A 410 15.32 27.38 -10.68
N LEU A 411 14.07 27.08 -10.99
CA LEU A 411 13.67 25.83 -11.63
C LEU A 411 14.40 25.63 -12.97
N ASN A 412 14.70 26.70 -13.68
CA ASN A 412 15.39 26.71 -14.97
C ASN A 412 16.92 26.82 -14.86
N SER A 413 17.51 26.74 -13.65
CA SER A 413 18.94 26.99 -13.44
C SER A 413 19.87 26.06 -14.22
N SER A 414 19.46 24.81 -14.47
CA SER A 414 20.23 23.83 -15.24
C SER A 414 19.81 23.71 -16.70
N SER A 415 18.56 23.99 -17.01
CA SER A 415 17.98 23.95 -18.36
C SER A 415 16.64 24.68 -18.40
N GLN A 416 16.28 25.22 -19.56
CA GLN A 416 14.99 25.89 -19.75
C GLN A 416 13.89 24.83 -19.94
N TRP A 417 13.13 24.52 -18.89
CA TRP A 417 12.05 23.54 -18.95
C TRP A 417 10.69 24.05 -18.44
N VAL A 418 10.67 25.22 -17.79
CA VAL A 418 9.46 25.91 -17.35
C VAL A 418 9.36 27.26 -18.02
N THR A 419 8.19 27.57 -18.58
CA THR A 419 7.80 28.92 -19.04
C THR A 419 6.69 29.45 -18.13
N TYR A 420 6.74 30.73 -17.75
CA TYR A 420 5.73 31.37 -16.93
C TYR A 420 5.07 32.52 -17.66
N ASP A 421 3.75 32.49 -17.73
CA ASP A 421 2.92 33.60 -18.25
C ASP A 421 2.39 34.39 -17.05
N ALA A 422 3.04 35.55 -16.78
CA ALA A 422 2.69 36.42 -15.66
C ALA A 422 1.28 37.01 -15.79
N SER A 423 0.77 37.18 -17.02
CA SER A 423 -0.57 37.71 -17.25
C SER A 423 -1.67 36.74 -16.86
N LYS A 424 -1.45 35.44 -17.09
CA LYS A 424 -2.36 34.36 -16.74
C LYS A 424 -2.02 33.72 -15.39
N LYS A 425 -0.86 34.05 -14.81
CA LYS A 425 -0.29 33.43 -13.61
C LYS A 425 -0.18 31.90 -13.73
N THR A 426 0.24 31.41 -14.90
CA THR A 426 0.35 29.99 -15.19
C THR A 426 1.72 29.62 -15.70
N ALA A 427 2.22 28.46 -15.26
CA ALA A 427 3.43 27.84 -15.75
C ALA A 427 3.09 26.72 -16.75
N THR A 428 3.94 26.55 -17.74
CA THR A 428 3.93 25.43 -18.69
C THR A 428 5.27 24.74 -18.63
N ILE A 429 5.28 23.39 -18.63
CA ILE A 429 6.50 22.59 -18.63
C ILE A 429 6.71 21.92 -19.99
N THR A 430 7.97 21.79 -20.42
CA THR A 430 8.31 21.26 -21.76
C THR A 430 8.38 19.73 -21.79
N GLY A 431 8.52 19.08 -20.64
CA GLY A 431 8.59 17.61 -20.55
C GLY A 431 9.23 17.08 -19.29
N LEU A 432 9.36 15.75 -19.25
CA LEU A 432 9.81 15.00 -18.07
C LEU A 432 11.29 15.23 -17.75
N GLN A 433 12.17 15.32 -18.77
CA GLN A 433 13.62 15.38 -18.57
C GLN A 433 14.05 16.58 -17.70
N GLY A 434 13.55 17.78 -17.99
CA GLY A 434 13.87 18.97 -17.22
C GLY A 434 13.36 18.89 -15.78
N PHE A 435 12.15 18.39 -15.60
CA PHE A 435 11.59 18.13 -14.27
C PHE A 435 12.45 17.14 -13.47
N VAL A 436 12.82 16.01 -14.07
CA VAL A 436 13.63 14.99 -13.39
C VAL A 436 15.01 15.54 -13.01
N ALA A 437 15.68 16.21 -13.94
CA ALA A 437 17.01 16.79 -13.69
C ALA A 437 17.00 17.87 -12.59
N SER A 438 15.89 18.62 -12.48
CA SER A 438 15.77 19.73 -11.53
C SER A 438 15.17 19.30 -10.18
N GLN A 439 14.17 18.41 -10.17
CA GLN A 439 13.32 18.19 -9.01
C GLN A 439 13.23 16.73 -8.52
N LYS A 440 13.56 15.73 -9.35
CA LYS A 440 13.30 14.32 -9.03
C LYS A 440 14.39 13.38 -9.57
N ASN A 441 15.62 13.61 -9.16
CA ASN A 441 16.76 12.78 -9.58
C ASN A 441 16.62 11.32 -9.15
N ALA A 442 17.17 10.40 -9.96
CA ALA A 442 17.30 9.00 -9.58
C ALA A 442 18.30 8.84 -8.41
N SER A 443 17.79 8.65 -7.21
CA SER A 443 18.58 8.55 -5.97
C SER A 443 18.90 7.11 -5.56
N LYS A 444 18.12 6.13 -6.07
CA LYS A 444 18.34 4.71 -5.80
C LYS A 444 19.19 4.07 -6.89
N ASP A 445 19.94 3.04 -6.51
CA ASP A 445 20.70 2.18 -7.43
C ASP A 445 19.77 1.47 -8.43
N VAL A 446 20.36 0.97 -9.51
CA VAL A 446 19.66 0.10 -10.45
C VAL A 446 19.17 -1.16 -9.74
N GLY A 447 17.92 -1.51 -9.91
CA GLY A 447 17.23 -2.47 -9.06
C GLY A 447 16.71 -1.80 -7.77
N ALA A 448 16.01 -0.68 -7.94
CA ALA A 448 15.58 0.22 -6.86
C ALA A 448 14.64 -0.42 -5.82
N PHE A 449 13.97 -1.52 -6.16
CA PHE A 449 13.04 -2.26 -5.31
C PHE A 449 13.39 -3.76 -5.25
N ASP A 450 13.42 -4.46 -6.37
CA ASP A 450 14.00 -5.80 -6.43
C ASP A 450 15.49 -5.65 -6.77
N GLY A 451 16.30 -5.52 -5.74
CA GLY A 451 17.74 -5.26 -5.83
C GLY A 451 18.47 -6.41 -6.51
N VAL A 452 19.43 -6.08 -7.39
CA VAL A 452 20.20 -7.10 -8.12
C VAL A 452 20.92 -8.10 -7.21
N GLY A 453 21.29 -7.68 -5.99
CA GLY A 453 21.84 -8.53 -4.93
C GLY A 453 20.88 -8.77 -3.78
N ARG A 454 19.59 -8.57 -3.96
CA ARG A 454 18.56 -8.64 -2.91
C ARG A 454 18.79 -7.69 -1.74
N ALA A 455 19.43 -6.54 -1.99
CA ALA A 455 19.82 -5.62 -0.91
C ALA A 455 18.69 -4.71 -0.45
N GLN A 456 17.64 -4.54 -1.28
CA GLN A 456 16.57 -3.60 -0.99
C GLN A 456 15.64 -4.09 0.13
N THR A 457 14.93 -3.13 0.73
CA THR A 457 13.91 -3.39 1.77
C THR A 457 12.82 -4.34 1.25
N GLU A 458 12.39 -4.15 0.02
CA GLU A 458 11.31 -4.90 -0.61
C GLU A 458 11.69 -6.37 -0.83
N ASN A 459 12.99 -6.69 -0.99
CA ASN A 459 13.46 -8.07 -1.02
C ASN A 459 13.21 -8.81 0.30
N LEU A 460 13.22 -8.12 1.44
CA LEU A 460 12.84 -8.69 2.72
C LEU A 460 11.32 -8.72 2.87
N VAL A 461 10.62 -7.66 2.47
CA VAL A 461 9.13 -7.61 2.49
C VAL A 461 8.53 -8.81 1.76
N MET A 462 9.02 -9.10 0.56
CA MET A 462 8.59 -10.25 -0.24
C MET A 462 9.35 -11.54 0.10
N GLY A 463 10.30 -11.49 1.02
CA GLY A 463 11.12 -12.62 1.42
C GLY A 463 10.38 -13.74 2.15
N SER A 464 11.15 -14.56 2.87
CA SER A 464 10.65 -15.64 3.72
C SER A 464 11.42 -15.64 5.05
N GLY A 465 10.76 -15.23 6.14
CA GLY A 465 11.42 -14.93 7.41
C GLY A 465 12.47 -13.85 7.18
N GLU A 466 13.68 -14.05 7.66
CA GLU A 466 14.82 -13.14 7.48
C GLU A 466 15.49 -13.25 6.09
N ASN A 467 15.06 -14.19 5.25
CA ASN A 467 15.67 -14.40 3.95
C ASN A 467 15.12 -13.44 2.90
N LYS A 468 15.98 -12.58 2.40
CA LYS A 468 15.69 -11.69 1.28
C LYS A 468 15.59 -12.47 -0.03
N GLN A 469 14.58 -12.19 -0.85
CA GLN A 469 14.31 -12.89 -2.10
C GLN A 469 14.04 -11.93 -3.24
N HIS A 470 14.35 -12.34 -4.47
CA HIS A 470 13.80 -11.71 -5.67
C HIS A 470 12.30 -12.00 -5.76
N PHE A 471 11.56 -11.04 -6.30
CA PHE A 471 10.10 -11.13 -6.39
C PHE A 471 9.52 -10.61 -7.70
N SER A 472 10.28 -9.78 -8.46
CA SER A 472 9.77 -9.16 -9.68
C SER A 472 9.87 -10.10 -10.88
N SER A 473 8.71 -10.50 -11.42
CA SER A 473 8.60 -11.27 -12.65
C SER A 473 9.05 -10.45 -13.86
N LEU A 474 8.79 -9.14 -13.86
CA LEU A 474 9.23 -8.24 -14.93
C LEU A 474 10.77 -8.10 -14.94
N SER A 475 11.38 -7.90 -13.76
CA SER A 475 12.85 -7.87 -13.63
C SER A 475 13.48 -9.18 -14.10
N ARG A 476 12.90 -10.32 -13.72
CA ARG A 476 13.35 -11.65 -14.17
C ARG A 476 13.30 -11.78 -15.70
N GLU A 477 12.23 -11.29 -16.32
CA GLU A 477 12.09 -11.33 -17.79
C GLU A 477 13.18 -10.50 -18.47
N VAL A 478 13.44 -9.29 -17.99
CA VAL A 478 14.50 -8.41 -18.52
C VAL A 478 15.88 -9.03 -18.35
N ILE A 479 16.19 -9.57 -17.16
CA ILE A 479 17.46 -10.30 -16.91
C ILE A 479 17.58 -11.49 -17.87
N SER A 480 16.53 -12.28 -18.04
CA SER A 480 16.55 -13.45 -18.92
C SER A 480 16.90 -13.10 -20.37
N LYS A 481 16.32 -12.01 -20.89
CA LYS A 481 16.59 -11.52 -22.24
C LYS A 481 17.98 -10.92 -22.42
N GLY A 482 18.47 -10.22 -21.39
CA GLY A 482 19.74 -9.47 -21.44
C GLY A 482 20.98 -10.21 -20.93
N GLN A 483 20.84 -11.33 -20.23
CA GLN A 483 21.91 -11.99 -19.49
C GLN A 483 23.17 -12.28 -20.33
N SER A 484 23.01 -12.75 -21.56
CA SER A 484 24.15 -13.03 -22.46
C SER A 484 24.98 -11.77 -22.74
N ARG A 485 24.32 -10.61 -22.88
CA ARG A 485 25.00 -9.30 -23.05
C ARG A 485 25.61 -8.83 -21.74
N TYR A 486 24.85 -8.91 -20.64
CA TYR A 486 25.30 -8.43 -19.33
C TYR A 486 26.54 -9.15 -18.83
N SER A 487 26.66 -10.47 -19.11
CA SER A 487 27.77 -11.29 -18.65
C SER A 487 29.15 -10.87 -19.23
N GLY A 488 29.16 -10.10 -20.30
CA GLY A 488 30.38 -9.53 -20.87
C GLY A 488 30.74 -8.13 -20.36
N LEU A 489 29.93 -7.54 -19.48
CA LEU A 489 30.09 -6.16 -19.01
C LEU A 489 30.68 -6.11 -17.60
N SER A 490 31.28 -4.94 -17.26
CA SER A 490 31.87 -4.72 -15.95
C SER A 490 30.86 -4.87 -14.82
N GLY A 491 31.26 -5.47 -13.70
CA GLY A 491 30.47 -5.62 -12.49
C GLY A 491 29.46 -6.78 -12.52
N TRP A 492 29.38 -7.53 -13.60
CA TRP A 492 28.49 -8.71 -13.65
C TRP A 492 28.95 -9.80 -12.67
N ASN A 493 27.95 -10.41 -12.01
CA ASN A 493 28.12 -11.63 -11.24
C ASN A 493 27.05 -12.65 -11.66
N LYS A 494 27.44 -13.92 -11.80
CA LYS A 494 26.52 -15.02 -12.14
C LYS A 494 25.32 -15.12 -11.20
N ASP A 495 25.49 -14.71 -9.93
CA ASP A 495 24.43 -14.74 -8.91
C ASP A 495 23.34 -13.67 -9.13
N TYR A 496 23.56 -12.75 -10.10
CA TYR A 496 22.58 -11.79 -10.57
C TYR A 496 21.76 -12.32 -11.77
N GLY A 497 22.03 -13.55 -12.21
CA GLY A 497 21.42 -14.16 -13.37
C GLY A 497 20.00 -14.68 -13.13
N VAL A 498 19.35 -15.06 -14.23
CA VAL A 498 17.95 -15.52 -14.23
C VAL A 498 17.68 -16.68 -13.27
N ALA A 499 18.63 -17.59 -13.09
CA ALA A 499 18.47 -18.73 -12.18
C ALA A 499 18.23 -18.34 -10.72
N ALA A 500 18.79 -17.20 -10.27
CA ALA A 500 18.56 -16.68 -8.93
C ALA A 500 17.11 -16.17 -8.77
N TYR A 501 16.60 -15.47 -9.78
CA TYR A 501 15.20 -15.05 -9.82
C TYR A 501 14.22 -16.24 -9.86
N GLU A 502 14.48 -17.22 -10.72
CA GLU A 502 13.62 -18.40 -10.86
C GLU A 502 13.54 -19.22 -9.58
N LYS A 503 14.68 -19.36 -8.87
CA LYS A 503 14.72 -20.02 -7.57
C LYS A 503 13.81 -19.30 -6.57
N ASP A 504 13.90 -17.99 -6.46
CA ASP A 504 13.17 -17.21 -5.47
C ASP A 504 11.67 -17.10 -5.83
N LEU A 505 11.34 -16.88 -7.11
CA LEU A 505 9.95 -16.85 -7.59
C LEU A 505 9.23 -18.19 -7.43
N GLY A 506 9.97 -19.31 -7.39
CA GLY A 506 9.43 -20.65 -7.13
C GLY A 506 9.14 -20.93 -5.66
N THR A 507 9.45 -20.02 -4.73
CA THR A 507 9.23 -20.26 -3.30
C THR A 507 7.76 -20.09 -2.92
N LYS A 508 7.36 -20.77 -1.83
CA LYS A 508 6.05 -20.64 -1.20
C LYS A 508 6.22 -20.21 0.25
N ASP A 509 5.25 -19.46 0.74
CA ASP A 509 5.20 -19.09 2.15
C ASP A 509 4.60 -20.19 3.05
N SER A 510 4.40 -19.87 4.33
CA SER A 510 3.91 -20.80 5.34
C SER A 510 2.48 -21.32 5.13
N VAL A 511 1.68 -20.62 4.31
CA VAL A 511 0.32 -21.05 3.93
C VAL A 511 0.26 -21.68 2.55
N GLY A 512 1.43 -21.85 1.89
CA GLY A 512 1.55 -22.49 0.59
C GLY A 512 1.35 -21.56 -0.61
N THR A 513 1.23 -20.25 -0.40
CA THR A 513 1.08 -19.25 -1.46
C THR A 513 2.43 -18.97 -2.12
N ASP A 514 2.49 -19.07 -3.45
CA ASP A 514 3.70 -18.78 -4.21
C ASP A 514 4.02 -17.29 -4.29
N MET A 515 5.29 -16.96 -4.61
CA MET A 515 5.80 -15.60 -4.66
C MET A 515 5.02 -14.72 -5.65
N VAL A 516 4.69 -15.22 -6.82
CA VAL A 516 3.97 -14.45 -7.86
C VAL A 516 2.58 -14.06 -7.37
N THR A 517 1.90 -15.00 -6.72
CA THR A 517 0.58 -14.75 -6.10
C THR A 517 0.70 -13.74 -4.94
N ARG A 518 1.73 -13.85 -4.07
CA ARG A 518 1.96 -12.89 -2.97
C ARG A 518 2.20 -11.47 -3.49
N VAL A 519 2.98 -11.32 -4.55
CA VAL A 519 3.22 -10.03 -5.21
C VAL A 519 1.91 -9.48 -5.77
N ALA A 520 1.11 -10.30 -6.44
CA ALA A 520 -0.21 -9.91 -6.95
C ALA A 520 -1.17 -9.49 -5.81
N MET A 521 -1.19 -10.23 -4.70
CA MET A 521 -1.99 -9.87 -3.51
C MET A 521 -1.63 -8.50 -2.94
N TYR A 522 -0.36 -8.10 -3.10
CA TYR A 522 0.20 -6.87 -2.55
C TYR A 522 0.23 -5.70 -3.56
N ASP A 523 -0.37 -5.90 -4.74
CA ASP A 523 -0.52 -4.88 -5.79
C ASP A 523 -1.98 -4.46 -5.95
N PRO A 524 -2.36 -3.21 -5.60
CA PRO A 524 -3.70 -2.71 -5.86
C PRO A 524 -4.13 -2.83 -7.32
N LEU A 525 -3.21 -2.64 -8.28
CA LEU A 525 -3.52 -2.71 -9.71
C LEU A 525 -3.99 -4.11 -10.15
N TYR A 526 -3.59 -5.16 -9.42
CA TYR A 526 -4.09 -6.51 -9.66
C TYR A 526 -5.62 -6.60 -9.53
N TYR A 527 -6.22 -5.87 -8.58
CA TYR A 527 -7.67 -5.85 -8.36
C TYR A 527 -8.41 -4.83 -9.24
N LEU A 528 -7.69 -3.83 -9.75
CA LEU A 528 -8.27 -2.65 -10.39
C LEU A 528 -8.24 -2.68 -11.91
N THR A 529 -7.21 -3.23 -12.53
CA THR A 529 -7.01 -3.15 -13.98
C THR A 529 -7.87 -4.14 -14.75
N GLN A 530 -8.33 -3.74 -15.93
CA GLN A 530 -9.38 -4.41 -16.69
C GLN A 530 -9.08 -5.88 -17.04
N ASP A 531 -7.86 -6.18 -17.45
CA ASP A 531 -7.47 -7.51 -17.91
C ASP A 531 -6.75 -8.34 -16.83
N SER A 532 -6.65 -7.80 -15.61
CA SER A 532 -6.08 -8.55 -14.49
C SER A 532 -6.99 -9.68 -14.06
N LYS A 533 -6.39 -10.81 -13.68
CA LYS A 533 -7.12 -11.95 -13.08
C LYS A 533 -7.85 -11.58 -11.78
N GLY A 534 -7.38 -10.55 -11.09
CA GLY A 534 -7.99 -10.05 -9.85
C GLY A 534 -9.16 -9.11 -10.06
N ARG A 535 -9.42 -8.67 -11.29
CA ARG A 535 -10.53 -7.74 -11.56
C ARG A 535 -11.87 -8.37 -11.22
N GLY A 536 -12.63 -7.72 -10.35
CA GLY A 536 -13.94 -8.22 -9.89
C GLY A 536 -13.87 -9.33 -8.84
N SER A 537 -12.67 -9.69 -8.35
CA SER A 537 -12.48 -10.68 -7.27
C SER A 537 -12.44 -10.07 -5.86
N SER A 538 -12.71 -8.77 -5.75
CA SER A 538 -12.67 -8.03 -4.48
C SER A 538 -13.70 -6.92 -4.44
N THR A 539 -14.00 -6.44 -3.24
CA THR A 539 -14.78 -5.23 -2.98
C THR A 539 -13.83 -4.04 -2.88
N ILE A 540 -13.89 -3.12 -3.85
CA ILE A 540 -13.05 -1.93 -3.88
C ILE A 540 -13.67 -0.85 -2.99
N ALA A 541 -12.87 -0.19 -2.16
CA ALA A 541 -13.32 0.94 -1.36
C ALA A 541 -13.91 2.05 -2.26
N PRO A 542 -15.06 2.61 -1.92
CA PRO A 542 -15.69 3.65 -2.74
C PRO A 542 -15.02 5.02 -2.65
N ALA A 543 -14.27 5.30 -1.58
CA ALA A 543 -13.64 6.60 -1.35
C ALA A 543 -12.11 6.48 -1.23
N TRP A 544 -11.40 7.31 -2.00
CA TRP A 544 -9.94 7.33 -2.02
C TRP A 544 -9.41 8.75 -1.94
N ARG A 545 -8.37 8.92 -1.14
CA ARG A 545 -7.56 10.13 -1.15
C ARG A 545 -6.09 9.74 -1.27
N ILE A 546 -5.43 10.18 -2.33
CA ILE A 546 -4.04 9.84 -2.64
C ILE A 546 -3.27 11.15 -2.76
N ARG A 547 -2.22 11.29 -1.98
CA ARG A 547 -1.31 12.43 -2.00
C ARG A 547 0.12 11.96 -2.11
N THR A 548 0.92 12.62 -2.92
CA THR A 548 2.34 12.33 -3.06
C THR A 548 3.15 13.60 -3.23
N GLY A 549 4.24 13.72 -2.51
CA GLY A 549 5.19 14.80 -2.75
C GLY A 549 5.87 14.58 -4.10
N ILE A 550 5.83 15.60 -4.97
CA ILE A 550 6.25 15.44 -6.36
C ILE A 550 7.75 15.17 -6.50
N THR A 551 8.55 15.67 -5.55
CA THR A 551 10.01 15.54 -5.56
C THR A 551 10.51 14.25 -4.89
N GLN A 552 9.61 13.42 -4.33
CA GLN A 552 10.03 12.18 -3.68
C GLN A 552 10.83 11.29 -4.63
N GLY A 553 11.98 10.77 -4.15
CA GLY A 553 12.86 9.87 -4.90
C GLY A 553 12.57 8.38 -4.67
N ASP A 554 11.60 8.05 -3.81
CA ASP A 554 11.33 6.65 -3.41
C ASP A 554 10.57 5.87 -4.48
N THR A 555 9.64 6.52 -5.22
CA THR A 555 8.90 5.90 -6.32
C THR A 555 8.92 6.75 -7.58
N ALA A 556 8.67 6.10 -8.72
CA ALA A 556 8.35 6.79 -9.96
C ALA A 556 7.00 7.52 -9.82
N SER A 557 6.86 8.68 -10.44
CA SER A 557 5.59 9.44 -10.45
C SER A 557 4.43 8.66 -11.09
N THR A 558 4.74 7.61 -11.86
CA THR A 558 3.76 6.73 -12.49
C THR A 558 3.03 5.83 -11.50
N VAL A 559 3.59 5.56 -10.33
CA VAL A 559 2.99 4.63 -9.34
C VAL A 559 1.65 5.17 -8.86
N GLU A 560 1.62 6.39 -8.36
CA GLU A 560 0.41 7.00 -7.83
C GLU A 560 -0.54 7.46 -8.94
N VAL A 561 -0.01 7.90 -10.09
CA VAL A 561 -0.81 8.23 -11.28
C VAL A 561 -1.57 7.00 -11.79
N ASN A 562 -0.88 5.86 -11.92
CA ASN A 562 -1.50 4.60 -12.36
C ASN A 562 -2.57 4.13 -11.36
N LEU A 563 -2.29 4.23 -10.05
CA LEU A 563 -3.25 3.87 -9.02
C LEU A 563 -4.53 4.72 -9.14
N ALA A 564 -4.38 6.03 -9.28
CA ALA A 564 -5.52 6.94 -9.41
C ALA A 564 -6.35 6.67 -10.68
N LEU A 565 -5.70 6.48 -11.83
CA LEU A 565 -6.35 6.15 -13.10
C LEU A 565 -7.08 4.80 -13.04
N ALA A 566 -6.43 3.78 -12.49
CA ALA A 566 -7.02 2.45 -12.36
C ALA A 566 -8.24 2.45 -11.41
N LEU A 567 -8.20 3.22 -10.32
CA LEU A 567 -9.35 3.39 -9.43
C LEU A 567 -10.53 4.06 -10.12
N GLN A 568 -10.29 5.14 -10.88
CA GLN A 568 -11.32 5.82 -11.67
C GLN A 568 -11.94 4.85 -12.70
N GLN A 569 -11.11 4.13 -13.41
CA GLN A 569 -11.54 3.14 -14.41
C GLN A 569 -12.26 1.94 -13.76
N ALA A 570 -11.89 1.60 -12.53
CA ALA A 570 -12.56 0.57 -11.75
C ALA A 570 -13.93 0.98 -11.23
N GLY A 571 -14.29 2.26 -11.33
CA GLY A 571 -15.55 2.79 -10.87
C GLY A 571 -15.58 3.11 -9.38
N ALA A 572 -14.43 3.36 -8.75
CA ALA A 572 -14.39 3.92 -7.40
C ALA A 572 -15.13 5.28 -7.39
N GLY A 573 -16.06 5.45 -6.45
CA GLY A 573 -17.00 6.57 -6.48
C GLY A 573 -16.38 7.95 -6.29
N ASN A 574 -15.31 8.02 -5.51
CA ASN A 574 -14.59 9.27 -5.21
C ASN A 574 -13.08 9.01 -5.15
N VAL A 575 -12.34 9.51 -6.13
CA VAL A 575 -10.86 9.42 -6.20
C VAL A 575 -10.30 10.84 -6.19
N ASP A 576 -9.83 11.28 -5.03
CA ASP A 576 -9.17 12.56 -4.82
C ASP A 576 -7.64 12.36 -4.86
N PHE A 577 -7.04 12.63 -6.01
CA PHE A 577 -5.61 12.48 -6.27
C PHE A 577 -4.94 13.83 -6.52
N ALA A 578 -3.79 14.06 -5.86
CA ALA A 578 -2.91 15.17 -6.17
C ALA A 578 -1.44 14.83 -5.92
N THR A 579 -0.57 15.38 -6.76
CA THR A 579 0.86 15.50 -6.52
C THR A 579 1.14 16.88 -5.92
N ILE A 580 1.96 16.93 -4.86
CA ILE A 580 2.19 18.14 -4.09
C ILE A 580 3.57 18.70 -4.39
N TRP A 581 3.60 19.86 -5.03
CA TRP A 581 4.83 20.54 -5.43
C TRP A 581 5.66 20.97 -4.22
N GLY A 582 6.99 20.87 -4.34
CA GLY A 582 7.92 21.29 -3.30
C GLY A 582 8.03 20.34 -2.12
N GLN A 583 7.28 19.22 -2.12
CA GLN A 583 7.34 18.22 -1.05
C GLN A 583 7.93 16.90 -1.53
N GLY A 584 8.68 16.25 -0.62
CA GLY A 584 9.31 14.95 -0.82
C GLY A 584 8.45 13.80 -0.32
N HIS A 585 9.11 12.77 0.25
CA HIS A 585 8.46 11.59 0.79
C HIS A 585 7.88 11.85 2.19
N THR A 586 6.75 12.54 2.23
CA THR A 586 6.09 13.00 3.46
C THR A 586 4.57 12.77 3.37
N MET A 587 3.83 13.06 4.44
CA MET A 587 2.37 13.23 4.36
C MET A 587 2.03 14.54 3.64
N ALA A 588 2.33 14.54 2.34
CA ALA A 588 2.32 15.71 1.50
C ALA A 588 0.91 16.32 1.36
N GLU A 589 0.77 17.60 1.69
CA GLU A 589 -0.47 18.35 1.55
C GLU A 589 -0.19 19.74 0.96
N LEU A 590 -1.12 20.24 0.15
CA LEU A 590 -1.00 21.59 -0.42
C LEU A 590 -1.18 22.65 0.66
N THR A 591 -2.09 22.43 1.60
CA THR A 591 -2.39 23.31 2.73
C THR A 591 -2.83 22.47 3.94
N GLY A 592 -2.59 22.98 5.15
CA GLY A 592 -2.92 22.27 6.40
C GLY A 592 -2.01 21.08 6.65
N THR A 593 -2.35 20.29 7.65
CA THR A 593 -1.63 19.06 8.02
C THR A 593 -2.29 17.81 7.42
N GLY A 594 -1.56 16.71 7.37
CA GLY A 594 -2.10 15.41 6.92
C GLY A 594 -3.28 14.96 7.80
N GLU A 595 -3.17 15.10 9.11
CA GLU A 595 -4.21 14.76 10.08
C GLU A 595 -5.49 15.58 9.88
N GLU A 596 -5.37 16.91 9.81
CA GLU A 596 -6.52 17.80 9.58
C GLU A 596 -7.24 17.46 8.26
N ASN A 597 -6.48 17.24 7.20
CA ASN A 597 -7.02 16.91 5.89
C ASN A 597 -7.66 15.52 5.86
N PHE A 598 -7.09 14.55 6.57
CA PHE A 598 -7.70 13.23 6.75
C PHE A 598 -9.04 13.32 7.47
N ILE A 599 -9.07 14.02 8.61
CA ILE A 599 -10.30 14.20 9.40
C ILE A 599 -11.39 14.90 8.58
N ALA A 600 -11.03 15.97 7.88
CA ALA A 600 -11.97 16.69 7.01
C ALA A 600 -12.49 15.79 5.87
N TRP A 601 -11.61 14.98 5.25
CA TRP A 601 -11.99 14.05 4.20
C TRP A 601 -12.91 12.94 4.72
N VAL A 602 -12.59 12.28 5.84
CA VAL A 602 -13.45 11.25 6.45
C VAL A 602 -14.80 11.84 6.84
N THR A 603 -14.82 13.05 7.46
CA THR A 603 -16.06 13.72 7.84
C THR A 603 -16.98 13.91 6.62
N LYS A 604 -16.43 14.35 5.50
CA LYS A 604 -17.18 14.53 4.25
C LYS A 604 -17.69 13.20 3.69
N GLN A 605 -16.85 12.14 3.67
CA GLN A 605 -17.23 10.84 3.12
C GLN A 605 -18.23 10.10 4.02
N ALA A 606 -18.11 10.24 5.32
CA ALA A 606 -18.99 9.56 6.28
C ALA A 606 -20.37 10.25 6.42
N ALA A 607 -20.51 11.50 6.02
CA ALA A 607 -21.79 12.22 6.00
C ALA A 607 -22.64 11.90 4.75
N SER A 608 -22.03 11.36 3.72
CA SER A 608 -22.67 10.88 2.49
C SER A 608 -23.17 9.45 2.64
#